data_5eca07d455dbe67d10a113f604e3fdf6
#
_entry.id   5eca07d455dbe67d10a113f604e3fdf6
#
_cell.length_a   1.000
_cell.length_b   1.000
_cell.length_c   1.000
_cell.angle_alpha   90.00
_cell.angle_beta   90.00
_cell.angle_gamma   90.00
#
_symmetry.space_group_name_H-M   'P 1'
#
loop_
_entity.id
_entity.type
_entity.pdbx_description
1 polymer ?
#
loop_
_entity_poly.entity_id
_entity_poly.type
_entity_poly.pdbx_seq_one_letter_code
_entity_poly.pdbx_strand_id
1 'polypeptide(L)'
;ISSYLRAFNSFLTWCRENGYSGLTVPNYKPKETVKETYSDSELSLLLKRPSASCSFVEYRSWVIVQFLLNSGCRASTIRNIQNRDIDLESRQVTFRHTKTGKIQVIPLCSTLSQNLRQYMRIRGGEASDYLFCTEHGEQLTENALRLSIARYNRSHGVQSTSLHKFRHTFARKYLIDCGGNAFTLQKLLGHSTLEMTKHYCAIFN
;
A
#
# COMPACT_ATOMS: atom_id res chain seq x y z
N ILE A 1 -18.53 0.04 -13.26
CA ILE A 1 -18.95 0.68 -14.55
C ILE A 1 -17.72 0.91 -15.44
N SER A 2 -16.66 1.58 -15.00
CA SER A 2 -15.47 1.92 -15.82
C SER A 2 -14.73 0.71 -16.41
N SER A 3 -14.63 -0.42 -15.69
CA SER A 3 -13.98 -1.64 -16.19
C SER A 3 -14.77 -2.32 -17.28
N TYR A 4 -16.08 -2.39 -17.13
CA TYR A 4 -16.99 -2.94 -18.16
C TYR A 4 -16.97 -2.09 -19.43
N LEU A 5 -16.99 -0.76 -19.29
CA LEU A 5 -16.92 0.14 -20.44
C LEU A 5 -15.57 0.04 -21.17
N ARG A 6 -14.46 -0.18 -20.46
CA ARG A 6 -13.15 -0.43 -21.08
C ARG A 6 -13.14 -1.74 -21.87
N ALA A 7 -13.62 -2.84 -21.28
CA ALA A 7 -13.72 -4.11 -21.97
C ALA A 7 -14.63 -4.02 -23.21
N PHE A 8 -15.77 -3.35 -23.06
CA PHE A 8 -16.71 -3.14 -24.15
C PHE A 8 -16.11 -2.27 -25.27
N ASN A 9 -15.42 -1.18 -24.93
CA ASN A 9 -14.73 -0.35 -25.92
C ASN A 9 -13.60 -1.11 -26.64
N SER A 10 -12.87 -2.00 -25.94
CA SER A 10 -11.88 -2.86 -26.60
C SER A 10 -12.55 -3.80 -27.61
N PHE A 11 -13.68 -4.41 -27.24
CA PHE A 11 -14.46 -5.25 -28.17
C PHE A 11 -14.98 -4.44 -29.37
N LEU A 12 -15.55 -3.26 -29.17
CA LEU A 12 -16.01 -2.40 -30.26
C LEU A 12 -14.86 -1.93 -31.17
N THR A 13 -13.68 -1.70 -30.62
CA THR A 13 -12.49 -1.40 -31.42
C THR A 13 -12.12 -2.56 -32.34
N TRP A 14 -12.11 -3.78 -31.78
CA TRP A 14 -11.90 -4.98 -32.59
C TRP A 14 -12.98 -5.16 -33.68
N CYS A 15 -14.26 -4.97 -33.35
CA CYS A 15 -15.35 -5.02 -34.33
C CYS A 15 -15.14 -4.04 -35.48
N ARG A 16 -14.70 -2.84 -35.18
CA ARG A 16 -14.44 -1.80 -36.19
C ARG A 16 -13.27 -2.18 -37.10
N GLU A 17 -12.18 -2.68 -36.52
CA GLU A 17 -11.00 -3.10 -37.25
C GLU A 17 -11.26 -4.28 -38.18
N ASN A 18 -12.27 -5.10 -37.87
CA ASN A 18 -12.70 -6.25 -38.67
C ASN A 18 -13.95 -5.98 -39.53
N GLY A 19 -14.41 -4.74 -39.62
CA GLY A 19 -15.54 -4.36 -40.50
C GLY A 19 -16.93 -4.76 -40.01
N TYR A 20 -17.08 -5.21 -38.76
CA TYR A 20 -18.38 -5.67 -38.21
C TYR A 20 -19.29 -4.52 -37.73
N SER A 21 -18.73 -3.42 -37.27
CA SER A 21 -19.51 -2.31 -36.71
C SER A 21 -18.71 -1.02 -36.64
N GLY A 22 -19.36 0.13 -36.94
CA GLY A 22 -18.79 1.47 -36.74
C GLY A 22 -19.13 2.11 -35.39
N LEU A 23 -19.78 1.36 -34.47
CA LEU A 23 -20.22 1.90 -33.20
C LEU A 23 -19.03 2.31 -32.31
N THR A 24 -19.17 3.45 -31.63
CA THR A 24 -18.25 3.97 -30.62
C THR A 24 -19.05 4.36 -29.39
N VAL A 25 -18.49 4.04 -28.22
CA VAL A 25 -19.06 4.46 -26.93
C VAL A 25 -18.11 5.45 -26.28
N PRO A 26 -18.58 6.63 -25.85
CA PRO A 26 -17.73 7.61 -25.19
C PRO A 26 -17.10 7.03 -23.93
N ASN A 27 -15.81 7.33 -23.71
CA ASN A 27 -15.14 6.95 -22.48
C ASN A 27 -15.74 7.75 -21.31
N TYR A 28 -16.30 7.03 -20.35
CA TYR A 28 -16.74 7.64 -19.09
C TYR A 28 -15.54 8.04 -18.26
N LYS A 29 -15.38 9.33 -18.03
CA LYS A 29 -14.43 9.86 -17.03
C LYS A 29 -15.19 9.98 -15.71
N PRO A 30 -14.90 9.14 -14.71
CA PRO A 30 -15.51 9.31 -13.40
C PRO A 30 -15.12 10.67 -12.83
N LYS A 31 -16.05 11.31 -12.10
CA LYS A 31 -15.75 12.55 -11.37
C LYS A 31 -14.58 12.27 -10.41
N GLU A 32 -13.64 13.19 -10.34
CA GLU A 32 -12.57 13.13 -9.35
C GLU A 32 -13.18 13.17 -7.94
N THR A 33 -12.88 12.16 -7.15
CA THR A 33 -13.30 12.10 -5.76
C THR A 33 -12.11 12.45 -4.87
N VAL A 34 -12.36 13.25 -3.85
CA VAL A 34 -11.35 13.55 -2.82
C VAL A 34 -10.88 12.22 -2.21
N LYS A 35 -9.58 12.01 -2.24
CA LYS A 35 -9.00 10.78 -1.67
C LYS A 35 -8.94 10.93 -0.16
N GLU A 36 -9.69 10.10 0.53
CA GLU A 36 -9.70 10.07 1.98
C GLU A 36 -8.34 9.69 2.56
N THR A 37 -7.96 10.37 3.62
CA THR A 37 -6.78 10.08 4.43
C THR A 37 -7.19 9.82 5.88
N TYR A 38 -6.36 9.09 6.62
CA TYR A 38 -6.55 8.97 8.06
C TYR A 38 -6.26 10.31 8.74
N SER A 39 -7.08 10.68 9.72
CA SER A 39 -6.82 11.82 10.60
C SER A 39 -5.69 11.50 11.60
N ASP A 40 -5.11 12.53 12.21
CA ASP A 40 -4.06 12.31 13.21
C ASP A 40 -4.59 11.62 14.47
N SER A 41 -5.87 11.83 14.83
CA SER A 41 -6.54 11.09 15.90
C SER A 41 -6.69 9.61 15.58
N GLU A 42 -7.13 9.25 14.35
CA GLU A 42 -7.18 7.86 13.90
C GLU A 42 -5.78 7.21 13.88
N LEU A 43 -4.78 7.95 13.41
CA LEU A 43 -3.40 7.46 13.37
C LEU A 43 -2.84 7.23 14.77
N SER A 44 -3.14 8.09 15.74
CA SER A 44 -2.69 7.91 17.13
C SER A 44 -3.24 6.61 17.75
N LEU A 45 -4.48 6.24 17.42
CA LEU A 45 -5.09 4.97 17.83
C LEU A 45 -4.41 3.77 17.14
N LEU A 46 -4.24 3.83 15.82
CA LEU A 46 -3.67 2.73 15.02
C LEU A 46 -2.18 2.51 15.28
N LEU A 47 -1.44 3.53 15.69
CA LEU A 47 -0.01 3.46 15.97
C LEU A 47 0.30 3.13 17.44
N LYS A 48 -0.70 3.12 18.31
CA LYS A 48 -0.52 2.71 19.70
C LYS A 48 0.06 1.30 19.76
N ARG A 49 1.16 1.17 20.51
CA ARG A 49 1.84 -0.13 20.64
C ARG A 49 0.93 -1.14 21.31
N PRO A 50 0.77 -2.35 20.74
CA PRO A 50 0.02 -3.44 21.38
C PRO A 50 0.64 -3.87 22.71
N SER A 51 -0.16 -4.49 23.58
CA SER A 51 0.32 -5.06 24.83
C SER A 51 1.32 -6.19 24.58
N ALA A 52 2.14 -6.51 25.58
CA ALA A 52 3.09 -7.65 25.51
C ALA A 52 2.37 -9.01 25.34
N SER A 53 1.11 -9.10 25.73
CA SER A 53 0.26 -10.30 25.62
C SER A 53 -0.58 -10.35 24.35
N CYS A 54 -0.39 -9.43 23.40
CA CYS A 54 -1.17 -9.42 22.14
C CYS A 54 -0.86 -10.66 21.29
N SER A 55 -1.82 -11.05 20.45
CA SER A 55 -1.63 -12.14 19.50
C SER A 55 -0.59 -11.79 18.42
N PHE A 56 0.01 -12.84 17.81
CA PHE A 56 0.89 -12.64 16.64
C PHE A 56 0.20 -11.86 15.53
N VAL A 57 -1.08 -12.17 15.25
CA VAL A 57 -1.86 -11.49 14.20
C VAL A 57 -2.05 -10.00 14.50
N GLU A 58 -2.30 -9.65 15.75
CA GLU A 58 -2.42 -8.25 16.16
C GLU A 58 -1.09 -7.51 16.04
N TYR A 59 0.00 -8.09 16.55
CA TYR A 59 1.33 -7.50 16.46
C TYR A 59 1.78 -7.33 15.01
N ARG A 60 1.59 -8.37 14.17
CA ARG A 60 1.83 -8.30 12.72
C ARG A 60 1.04 -7.18 12.08
N SER A 61 -0.26 -7.05 12.38
CA SER A 61 -1.12 -6.02 11.79
C SER A 61 -0.67 -4.61 12.16
N TRP A 62 -0.25 -4.42 13.42
CA TRP A 62 0.35 -3.17 13.88
C TRP A 62 1.63 -2.81 13.11
N VAL A 63 2.53 -3.77 12.91
CA VAL A 63 3.76 -3.54 12.12
C VAL A 63 3.44 -3.27 10.66
N ILE A 64 2.45 -3.96 10.06
CA ILE A 64 1.98 -3.71 8.69
C ILE A 64 1.45 -2.28 8.55
N VAL A 65 0.65 -1.80 9.49
CA VAL A 65 0.12 -0.42 9.48
C VAL A 65 1.26 0.60 9.48
N GLN A 66 2.26 0.44 10.35
CA GLN A 66 3.43 1.31 10.37
C GLN A 66 4.20 1.24 9.03
N PHE A 67 4.36 0.04 8.50
CA PHE A 67 5.06 -0.17 7.24
C PHE A 67 4.36 0.51 6.07
N LEU A 68 3.03 0.41 5.99
CA LEU A 68 2.21 1.10 4.98
C LEU A 68 2.32 2.63 5.10
N LEU A 69 2.31 3.15 6.33
CA LEU A 69 2.45 4.58 6.60
C LEU A 69 3.86 5.12 6.34
N ASN A 70 4.89 4.29 6.46
CA ASN A 70 6.29 4.70 6.17
C ASN A 70 6.62 4.64 4.67
N SER A 71 6.06 3.68 3.93
CA SER A 71 6.48 3.39 2.56
C SER A 71 5.43 3.77 1.51
N GLY A 72 4.17 3.89 1.89
CA GLY A 72 3.05 4.06 0.95
C GLY A 72 2.92 2.93 -0.07
N CYS A 73 3.51 1.75 0.16
CA CYS A 73 3.53 0.65 -0.80
C CYS A 73 2.11 0.09 -1.08
N ARG A 74 1.98 -0.66 -2.17
CA ARG A 74 0.73 -1.32 -2.52
C ARG A 74 0.55 -2.63 -1.73
N ALA A 75 -0.70 -3.07 -1.56
CA ALA A 75 -1.02 -4.34 -0.90
C ALA A 75 -0.31 -5.54 -1.52
N SER A 76 -0.22 -5.59 -2.85
CA SER A 76 0.52 -6.65 -3.55
C SER A 76 2.01 -6.62 -3.24
N THR A 77 2.61 -5.44 -3.08
CA THR A 77 4.03 -5.30 -2.72
C THR A 77 4.28 -5.83 -1.31
N ILE A 78 3.49 -5.39 -0.31
CA ILE A 78 3.71 -5.80 1.10
C ILE A 78 3.57 -7.31 1.30
N ARG A 79 2.69 -7.97 0.55
CA ARG A 79 2.50 -9.43 0.61
C ARG A 79 3.70 -10.23 0.09
N ASN A 80 4.50 -9.64 -0.79
CA ASN A 80 5.62 -10.29 -1.45
C ASN A 80 6.99 -9.97 -0.83
N ILE A 81 7.03 -9.15 0.22
CA ILE A 81 8.28 -8.85 0.93
C ILE A 81 8.75 -10.10 1.67
N GLN A 82 10.02 -10.43 1.51
CA GLN A 82 10.71 -11.51 2.21
C GLN A 82 11.63 -10.95 3.28
N ASN A 83 12.05 -11.79 4.23
CA ASN A 83 12.96 -11.38 5.31
C ASN A 83 14.25 -10.77 4.75
N ARG A 84 14.81 -11.35 3.67
CA ARG A 84 16.03 -10.87 2.99
C ARG A 84 15.89 -9.49 2.33
N ASP A 85 14.67 -9.00 2.16
CA ASP A 85 14.43 -7.69 1.54
C ASP A 85 14.58 -6.54 2.55
N ILE A 86 14.68 -6.85 3.83
CA ILE A 86 14.85 -5.88 4.92
C ILE A 86 16.33 -5.80 5.31
N ASP A 87 16.93 -4.65 5.07
CA ASP A 87 18.25 -4.28 5.59
C ASP A 87 18.05 -3.35 6.80
N LEU A 88 18.24 -3.92 8.00
CA LEU A 88 18.09 -3.18 9.26
C LEU A 88 19.31 -2.32 9.59
N GLU A 89 20.47 -2.59 9.02
CA GLU A 89 21.69 -1.79 9.21
C GLU A 89 21.63 -0.52 8.42
N SER A 90 21.39 -0.64 7.10
CA SER A 90 21.20 0.51 6.21
C SER A 90 19.81 1.15 6.35
N ARG A 91 18.92 0.56 7.12
CA ARG A 91 17.52 0.99 7.30
C ARG A 91 16.80 1.16 5.98
N GLN A 92 16.76 0.08 5.20
CA GLN A 92 16.15 0.08 3.86
C GLN A 92 15.31 -1.18 3.66
N VAL A 93 14.35 -1.09 2.76
CA VAL A 93 13.62 -2.24 2.22
C VAL A 93 13.71 -2.25 0.72
N THR A 94 13.95 -3.42 0.13
CA THR A 94 14.00 -3.63 -1.32
C THR A 94 12.71 -4.27 -1.81
N PHE A 95 11.89 -3.54 -2.57
CA PHE A 95 10.71 -4.09 -3.22
C PHE A 95 11.10 -4.73 -4.55
N ARG A 96 11.19 -6.06 -4.58
CA ARG A 96 11.49 -6.84 -5.80
C ARG A 96 10.25 -7.08 -6.65
N HIS A 97 9.08 -7.19 -6.04
CA HIS A 97 7.80 -7.44 -6.70
C HIS A 97 6.95 -6.18 -6.68
N THR A 98 7.06 -5.36 -7.72
CA THR A 98 6.26 -4.16 -7.92
C THR A 98 5.35 -4.30 -9.13
N LYS A 99 4.25 -3.54 -9.19
CA LYS A 99 3.32 -3.56 -10.34
C LYS A 99 4.01 -3.20 -11.68
N THR A 100 5.10 -2.45 -11.62
CA THR A 100 5.86 -2.00 -12.80
C THR A 100 7.04 -2.90 -13.14
N GLY A 101 7.27 -3.96 -12.37
CA GLY A 101 8.43 -4.87 -12.52
C GLY A 101 9.78 -4.24 -12.12
N LYS A 102 9.83 -2.97 -11.75
CA LYS A 102 11.07 -2.28 -11.36
C LYS A 102 11.37 -2.51 -9.89
N ILE A 103 12.61 -2.85 -9.58
CA ILE A 103 13.11 -2.92 -8.20
C ILE A 103 13.11 -1.50 -7.61
N GLN A 104 12.66 -1.39 -6.36
CA GLN A 104 12.58 -0.12 -5.65
C GLN A 104 13.15 -0.28 -4.25
N VAL A 105 14.05 0.63 -3.86
CA VAL A 105 14.60 0.70 -2.50
C VAL A 105 13.97 1.88 -1.77
N ILE A 106 13.41 1.61 -0.58
CA ILE A 106 12.72 2.61 0.23
C ILE A 106 13.40 2.69 1.60
N PRO A 107 13.68 3.90 2.11
CA PRO A 107 14.23 4.08 3.44
C PRO A 107 13.19 3.74 4.53
N LEU A 108 13.65 3.18 5.62
CA LEU A 108 12.88 2.89 6.82
C LEU A 108 13.21 3.92 7.91
N CYS A 109 12.21 4.52 8.53
CA CYS A 109 12.46 5.37 9.69
C CYS A 109 12.98 4.54 10.87
N SER A 110 13.67 5.18 11.81
CA SER A 110 14.31 4.51 12.95
C SER A 110 13.31 3.70 13.78
N THR A 111 12.15 4.26 14.06
CA THR A 111 11.08 3.60 14.83
C THR A 111 10.59 2.33 14.13
N LEU A 112 10.31 2.40 12.81
CA LEU A 112 9.87 1.22 12.06
C LEU A 112 10.98 0.15 12.02
N SER A 113 12.25 0.53 11.83
CA SER A 113 13.37 -0.40 11.83
C SER A 113 13.50 -1.15 13.16
N GLN A 114 13.31 -0.47 14.30
CA GLN A 114 13.30 -1.10 15.62
C GLN A 114 12.13 -2.08 15.78
N ASN A 115 10.94 -1.68 15.36
CA ASN A 115 9.75 -2.52 15.44
C ASN A 115 9.83 -3.73 14.50
N LEU A 116 10.39 -3.56 13.29
CA LEU A 116 10.68 -4.65 12.37
C LEU A 116 11.71 -5.63 12.95
N ARG A 117 12.77 -5.15 13.59
CA ARG A 117 13.77 -6.00 14.26
C ARG A 117 13.11 -6.91 15.30
N GLN A 118 12.21 -6.34 16.12
CA GLN A 118 11.49 -7.13 17.12
C GLN A 118 10.48 -8.08 16.46
N TYR A 119 9.75 -7.63 15.46
CA TYR A 119 8.79 -8.46 14.72
C TYR A 119 9.49 -9.66 14.06
N MET A 120 10.62 -9.43 13.38
CA MET A 120 11.37 -10.50 12.72
C MET A 120 11.92 -11.54 13.73
N ARG A 121 12.27 -11.14 14.95
CA ARG A 121 12.64 -12.09 16.01
C ARG A 121 11.46 -12.96 16.45
N ILE A 122 10.27 -12.37 16.58
CA ILE A 122 9.04 -13.10 16.95
C ILE A 122 8.59 -14.01 15.80
N ARG A 123 8.65 -13.51 14.58
CA ARG A 123 8.26 -14.23 13.37
C ARG A 123 9.21 -15.41 13.10
N GLY A 124 10.52 -15.21 13.32
CA GLY A 124 11.55 -16.19 12.98
C GLY A 124 11.65 -16.45 11.48
N GLY A 125 12.10 -17.66 11.13
CA GLY A 125 12.15 -18.16 9.75
C GLY A 125 13.40 -17.76 8.97
N GLU A 126 13.46 -18.25 7.72
CA GLU A 126 14.60 -18.10 6.82
C GLU A 126 14.57 -16.80 6.02
N ALA A 127 15.68 -16.46 5.37
CA ALA A 127 15.82 -15.26 4.55
C ALA A 127 14.82 -15.19 3.39
N SER A 128 14.43 -16.34 2.82
CA SER A 128 13.48 -16.46 1.71
C SER A 128 12.02 -16.45 2.12
N ASP A 129 11.72 -16.53 3.41
CA ASP A 129 10.35 -16.56 3.89
C ASP A 129 9.69 -15.19 3.79
N TYR A 130 8.36 -15.19 3.63
CA TYR A 130 7.58 -13.95 3.60
C TYR A 130 7.65 -13.21 4.93
N LEU A 131 8.00 -11.93 4.91
CA LEU A 131 8.06 -11.10 6.10
C LEU A 131 6.72 -11.08 6.83
N PHE A 132 5.63 -10.77 6.12
CA PHE A 132 4.28 -10.75 6.66
C PHE A 132 3.53 -12.02 6.23
N CYS A 133 3.47 -12.98 7.13
CA CYS A 133 2.94 -14.32 6.89
C CYS A 133 1.70 -14.63 7.76
N THR A 134 1.06 -15.75 7.49
CA THR A 134 0.07 -16.36 8.41
C THR A 134 0.76 -16.85 9.68
N GLU A 135 0.01 -17.32 10.68
CA GLU A 135 0.57 -17.95 11.89
C GLU A 135 1.35 -19.23 11.58
N HIS A 136 1.13 -19.82 10.41
CA HIS A 136 1.83 -21.02 9.91
C HIS A 136 3.01 -20.68 8.99
N GLY A 137 3.38 -19.40 8.84
CA GLY A 137 4.50 -18.98 8.00
C GLY A 137 4.18 -18.80 6.52
N GLU A 138 2.93 -19.06 6.09
CA GLU A 138 2.52 -18.97 4.69
C GLU A 138 2.29 -17.52 4.23
N GLN A 139 2.36 -17.30 2.91
CA GLN A 139 2.04 -16.00 2.32
C GLN A 139 0.60 -15.58 2.61
N LEU A 140 0.41 -14.33 3.01
CA LEU A 140 -0.93 -13.76 3.12
C LEU A 140 -1.61 -13.65 1.75
N THR A 141 -2.83 -14.14 1.62
CA THR A 141 -3.66 -13.83 0.46
C THR A 141 -4.08 -12.35 0.51
N GLU A 142 -4.50 -11.80 -0.63
CA GLU A 142 -4.97 -10.40 -0.66
C GLU A 142 -6.18 -10.18 0.27
N ASN A 143 -7.08 -11.14 0.28
CA ASN A 143 -8.24 -11.09 1.15
C ASN A 143 -7.86 -11.24 2.64
N ALA A 144 -6.93 -12.13 2.98
CA ALA A 144 -6.44 -12.30 4.35
C ALA A 144 -5.78 -11.01 4.88
N LEU A 145 -4.93 -10.37 4.08
CA LEU A 145 -4.33 -9.09 4.43
C LEU A 145 -5.42 -8.01 4.65
N ARG A 146 -6.35 -7.88 3.69
CA ARG A 146 -7.43 -6.88 3.78
C ARG A 146 -8.29 -7.09 5.03
N LEU A 147 -8.69 -8.33 5.31
CA LEU A 147 -9.52 -8.66 6.47
C LEU A 147 -8.76 -8.48 7.79
N SER A 148 -7.48 -8.83 7.84
CA SER A 148 -6.63 -8.65 9.02
C SER A 148 -6.52 -7.17 9.40
N ILE A 149 -6.20 -6.31 8.42
CA ILE A 149 -6.12 -4.85 8.66
C ILE A 149 -7.49 -4.23 8.96
N ALA A 150 -8.56 -4.70 8.31
CA ALA A 150 -9.91 -4.24 8.61
C ALA A 150 -10.32 -4.57 10.05
N ARG A 151 -10.02 -5.77 10.53
CA ARG A 151 -10.27 -6.18 11.91
C ARG A 151 -9.44 -5.35 12.90
N TYR A 152 -8.15 -5.19 12.59
CA TYR A 152 -7.25 -4.37 13.40
C TYR A 152 -7.74 -2.92 13.53
N ASN A 153 -8.12 -2.28 12.44
CA ASN A 153 -8.62 -0.91 12.47
C ASN A 153 -9.88 -0.79 13.34
N ARG A 154 -10.86 -1.71 13.15
CA ARG A 154 -12.11 -1.70 13.92
C ARG A 154 -11.87 -1.93 15.41
N SER A 155 -10.98 -2.84 15.81
CA SER A 155 -10.66 -3.09 17.22
C SER A 155 -10.00 -1.88 17.89
N HIS A 156 -9.43 -0.95 17.10
CA HIS A 156 -8.87 0.32 17.57
C HIS A 156 -9.83 1.52 17.38
N GLY A 157 -11.12 1.26 17.12
CA GLY A 157 -12.14 2.32 16.97
C GLY A 157 -12.14 3.05 15.63
N VAL A 158 -11.36 2.57 14.64
CA VAL A 158 -11.26 3.19 13.31
C VAL A 158 -12.12 2.43 12.30
N GLN A 159 -13.18 3.07 11.81
CA GLN A 159 -14.15 2.43 10.91
C GLN A 159 -13.63 2.22 9.49
N SER A 160 -12.75 3.11 9.01
CA SER A 160 -12.17 2.98 7.68
C SER A 160 -11.16 1.83 7.64
N THR A 161 -11.28 0.97 6.62
CA THR A 161 -10.50 -0.28 6.52
C THR A 161 -9.74 -0.41 5.21
N SER A 162 -9.70 0.65 4.40
CA SER A 162 -9.05 0.62 3.08
C SER A 162 -7.52 0.66 3.19
N LEU A 163 -6.84 -0.33 2.60
CA LEU A 163 -5.38 -0.33 2.47
C LEU A 163 -4.87 0.86 1.63
N HIS A 164 -5.65 1.29 0.63
CA HIS A 164 -5.29 2.46 -0.18
C HIS A 164 -5.32 3.77 0.62
N LYS A 165 -6.14 3.86 1.67
CA LYS A 165 -6.20 5.04 2.55
C LYS A 165 -4.86 5.28 3.26
N PHE A 166 -4.12 4.22 3.66
CA PHE A 166 -2.76 4.37 4.20
C PHE A 166 -1.80 4.99 3.19
N ARG A 167 -1.87 4.58 1.94
CA ARG A 167 -1.04 5.13 0.87
C ARG A 167 -1.38 6.59 0.57
N HIS A 168 -2.67 6.96 0.62
CA HIS A 168 -3.09 8.36 0.48
C HIS A 168 -2.61 9.19 1.67
N THR A 169 -2.68 8.65 2.87
CA THR A 169 -2.17 9.29 4.09
C THR A 169 -0.65 9.50 4.02
N PHE A 170 0.12 8.48 3.57
CA PHE A 170 1.56 8.62 3.32
C PHE A 170 1.84 9.75 2.33
N ALA A 171 1.16 9.78 1.19
CA ALA A 171 1.37 10.81 0.17
C ALA A 171 1.06 12.22 0.70
N ARG A 172 -0.04 12.39 1.43
CA ARG A 172 -0.40 13.65 2.06
C ARG A 172 0.66 14.10 3.07
N LYS A 173 1.01 13.22 4.02
CA LYS A 173 2.02 13.54 5.04
C LYS A 173 3.37 13.89 4.41
N TYR A 174 3.78 13.18 3.39
CA TYR A 174 5.02 13.48 2.68
C TYR A 174 5.00 14.86 2.00
N LEU A 175 3.92 15.22 1.31
CA LEU A 175 3.80 16.50 0.60
C LEU A 175 3.61 17.68 1.54
N ILE A 176 2.70 17.53 2.53
CA ILE A 176 2.27 18.64 3.39
C ILE A 176 3.14 18.74 4.64
N ASP A 177 3.23 17.66 5.43
CA ASP A 177 3.86 17.70 6.74
C ASP A 177 5.39 17.70 6.63
N CYS A 178 5.95 17.07 5.59
CA CYS A 178 7.40 16.99 5.37
C CYS A 178 7.91 17.97 4.29
N GLY A 179 7.05 18.74 3.62
CA GLY A 179 7.45 19.63 2.54
C GLY A 179 8.08 18.90 1.34
N GLY A 180 7.70 17.65 1.12
CA GLY A 180 8.26 16.81 0.06
C GLY A 180 7.82 17.25 -1.34
N ASN A 181 8.64 16.94 -2.36
CA ASN A 181 8.30 17.27 -3.75
C ASN A 181 7.65 16.11 -4.50
N ALA A 182 6.88 16.42 -5.54
CA ALA A 182 6.12 15.47 -6.33
C ALA A 182 7.00 14.44 -7.08
N PHE A 183 8.21 14.78 -7.52
CA PHE A 183 9.10 13.86 -8.21
C PHE A 183 9.64 12.77 -7.28
N THR A 184 10.02 13.15 -6.06
CA THR A 184 10.45 12.17 -5.06
C THR A 184 9.26 11.31 -4.61
N LEU A 185 8.07 11.89 -4.41
CA LEU A 185 6.87 11.13 -4.12
C LEU A 185 6.54 10.13 -5.23
N GLN A 186 6.67 10.52 -6.50
CA GLN A 186 6.50 9.63 -7.65
C GLN A 186 7.40 8.40 -7.54
N LYS A 187 8.68 8.61 -7.23
CA LYS A 187 9.66 7.53 -7.05
C LYS A 187 9.30 6.65 -5.86
N LEU A 188 9.00 7.24 -4.69
CA LEU A 188 8.62 6.52 -3.47
C LEU A 188 7.35 5.67 -3.67
N LEU A 189 6.37 6.19 -4.39
CA LEU A 189 5.14 5.45 -4.68
C LEU A 189 5.27 4.45 -5.84
N GLY A 190 6.35 4.50 -6.63
CA GLY A 190 6.52 3.67 -7.82
C GLY A 190 5.44 3.95 -8.87
N HIS A 191 5.14 5.24 -9.12
CA HIS A 191 4.24 5.67 -10.17
C HIS A 191 4.98 5.71 -11.52
N SER A 192 4.40 5.12 -12.56
CA SER A 192 4.98 5.11 -13.90
C SER A 192 4.97 6.49 -14.56
N THR A 193 4.02 7.35 -14.20
CA THR A 193 3.89 8.71 -14.73
C THR A 193 3.73 9.73 -13.61
N LEU A 194 4.17 10.96 -13.86
CA LEU A 194 3.97 12.08 -12.94
C LEU A 194 2.48 12.44 -12.78
N GLU A 195 1.68 12.22 -13.83
CA GLU A 195 0.24 12.42 -13.84
C GLU A 195 -0.44 11.73 -12.65
N MET A 196 -0.05 10.48 -12.36
CA MET A 196 -0.57 9.72 -11.21
C MET A 196 -0.25 10.39 -9.87
N THR A 197 0.83 11.17 -9.80
CA THR A 197 1.25 11.88 -8.59
C THR A 197 0.65 13.28 -8.53
N LYS A 198 0.40 13.94 -9.66
CA LYS A 198 -0.27 15.25 -9.71
C LYS A 198 -1.63 15.24 -9.02
N HIS A 199 -2.37 14.14 -9.09
CA HIS A 199 -3.62 13.99 -8.34
C HIS A 199 -3.47 14.20 -6.83
N TYR A 200 -2.32 13.83 -6.25
CA TYR A 200 -2.05 14.10 -4.83
C TYR A 200 -1.74 15.58 -4.60
N CYS A 201 -0.97 16.19 -5.49
CA CYS A 201 -0.65 17.62 -5.38
C CYS A 201 -1.90 18.51 -5.54
N ALA A 202 -2.79 18.17 -6.48
CA ALA A 202 -4.02 18.93 -6.72
C ALA A 202 -5.08 18.80 -5.59
N ILE A 203 -5.04 17.70 -4.83
CA ILE A 203 -6.01 17.43 -3.76
C ILE A 203 -5.55 18.02 -2.43
N PHE A 204 -4.24 18.16 -2.23
CA PHE A 204 -3.65 18.55 -0.94
C PHE A 204 -3.07 19.95 -0.95
N ASN A 205 -3.13 20.68 -2.04
CA ASN A 205 -2.90 22.12 -2.14
C ASN A 205 -4.25 22.83 -2.15
#